data_1b0109773078d6eab4d9db8d5c21e8a1
#
_entry.id   1b0109773078d6eab4d9db8d5c21e8a1
#
_cell.length_a   1.000
_cell.length_b   1.000
_cell.length_c   1.000
_cell.angle_alpha   90.00
_cell.angle_beta   90.00
_cell.angle_gamma   90.00
#
_symmetry.space_group_name_H-M   'P 1'
#
loop_
_entity.id
_entity.type
_entity.pdbx_description
1 polymer ?
#
loop_
_entity_poly.entity_id
_entity_poly.type
_entity_poly.pdbx_seq_one_letter_code
_entity_poly.pdbx_strand_id
1 'polypeptide(L)'
;TTLFRSVVCGGILCALAKGFGGYDIGNAVAAGATPFSNLNPFSWLGFWWGVNKLGSVAMDFAVAVMTAGVAYSIAGRPGIVPGIVIGYCSAQSKAGFLGGLLMAFIIGAFVNWMKKWKLPKWCVGLMPVMFIPVISTFVCGMIFLCVFSIPLAYIMDVFQQWIISLNGGAKAVIGGVIGACMGFDMGGPVNKTASMAA
;
A
#
# COMPACT_ATOMS: atom_id res chain seq x y z
N THR A 1 15.35 5.84 2.84
CA THR A 1 16.18 5.02 1.94
C THR A 1 15.61 3.63 1.69
N THR A 2 15.02 2.92 2.68
CA THR A 2 14.42 1.59 2.51
C THR A 2 13.18 1.61 1.63
N LEU A 3 12.32 2.61 1.76
CA LEU A 3 11.12 2.80 0.96
C LEU A 3 11.48 2.96 -0.53
N PHE A 4 12.47 3.79 -0.84
CA PHE A 4 12.94 3.98 -2.21
C PHE A 4 13.47 2.66 -2.81
N ARG A 5 14.20 1.86 -2.02
CA ARG A 5 14.71 0.56 -2.47
C ARG A 5 13.60 -0.44 -2.78
N SER A 6 12.53 -0.49 -1.97
CA SER A 6 11.40 -1.41 -2.24
C SER A 6 10.62 -1.01 -3.49
N VAL A 7 10.40 0.30 -3.71
CA VAL A 7 9.74 0.80 -4.93
C VAL A 7 10.57 0.51 -6.18
N VAL A 8 11.88 0.78 -6.13
CA VAL A 8 12.78 0.51 -7.26
C VAL A 8 12.85 -0.99 -7.57
N CYS A 9 13.00 -1.83 -6.54
CA CYS A 9 13.00 -3.28 -6.71
C CYS A 9 11.68 -3.78 -7.34
N GLY A 10 10.54 -3.34 -6.79
CA GLY A 10 9.22 -3.69 -7.31
C GLY A 10 9.01 -3.23 -8.74
N GLY A 11 9.40 -1.99 -9.05
CA GLY A 11 9.29 -1.42 -10.39
C GLY A 11 10.12 -2.17 -11.43
N ILE A 12 11.37 -2.51 -11.10
CA ILE A 12 12.26 -3.29 -11.99
C ILE A 12 11.68 -4.68 -12.24
N LEU A 13 11.22 -5.38 -11.19
CA LEU A 13 10.63 -6.72 -11.34
C LEU A 13 9.36 -6.69 -12.20
N CYS A 14 8.48 -5.72 -12.00
CA CYS A 14 7.29 -5.56 -12.84
C CYS A 14 7.63 -5.21 -14.28
N ALA A 15 8.63 -4.35 -14.52
CA ALA A 15 9.06 -3.98 -15.86
C ALA A 15 9.67 -5.18 -16.61
N LEU A 16 10.53 -5.97 -15.96
CA LEU A 16 11.09 -7.20 -16.52
C LEU A 16 10.00 -8.22 -16.83
N ALA A 17 9.06 -8.43 -15.92
CA ALA A 17 7.95 -9.36 -16.13
C ALA A 17 7.08 -8.98 -17.32
N LYS A 18 6.74 -7.70 -17.48
CA LYS A 18 5.95 -7.20 -18.62
C LYS A 18 6.75 -7.19 -19.92
N GLY A 19 8.05 -6.90 -19.86
CA GLY A 19 8.94 -6.88 -21.04
C GLY A 19 9.17 -8.26 -21.65
N PHE A 20 9.38 -9.28 -20.82
CA PHE A 20 9.67 -10.64 -21.27
C PHE A 20 8.45 -11.59 -21.24
N GLY A 21 7.50 -11.36 -20.36
CA GLY A 21 6.30 -12.17 -20.19
C GLY A 21 5.07 -11.68 -20.96
N GLY A 22 5.12 -10.45 -21.52
CA GLY A 22 4.01 -9.79 -22.21
C GLY A 22 3.26 -8.78 -21.33
N TYR A 23 2.70 -7.73 -21.98
CA TYR A 23 2.04 -6.62 -21.28
C TYR A 23 0.86 -7.07 -20.41
N ASP A 24 0.09 -8.06 -20.91
CA ASP A 24 -1.12 -8.57 -20.24
C ASP A 24 -0.85 -9.69 -19.24
N ILE A 25 0.40 -9.94 -18.85
CA ILE A 25 0.75 -11.06 -17.98
C ILE A 25 0.01 -11.02 -16.62
N GLY A 26 -0.35 -9.82 -16.13
CA GLY A 26 -1.18 -9.65 -14.96
C GLY A 26 -2.62 -10.09 -15.15
N ASN A 27 -3.20 -9.82 -16.32
CA ASN A 27 -4.59 -10.10 -16.67
C ASN A 27 -4.79 -11.53 -17.18
N ALA A 28 -3.84 -12.06 -17.94
CA ALA A 28 -3.91 -13.40 -18.51
C ALA A 28 -3.97 -14.50 -17.43
N VAL A 29 -3.46 -14.21 -16.24
CA VAL A 29 -3.46 -15.16 -15.12
C VAL A 29 -4.55 -14.84 -14.10
N ALA A 30 -5.06 -13.60 -14.05
CA ALA A 30 -6.14 -13.20 -13.14
C ALA A 30 -7.47 -13.92 -13.41
N ALA A 31 -7.67 -14.45 -14.61
CA ALA A 31 -8.92 -15.11 -15.02
C ALA A 31 -9.13 -16.50 -14.40
N GLY A 32 -8.26 -17.05 -13.56
CA GLY A 32 -8.50 -18.37 -12.98
C GLY A 32 -7.38 -18.97 -12.13
N ALA A 33 -6.27 -18.31 -11.91
CA ALA A 33 -5.16 -18.90 -11.16
C ALA A 33 -5.07 -18.33 -9.74
N THR A 34 -5.44 -19.15 -8.78
CA THR A 34 -4.91 -19.01 -7.42
C THR A 34 -3.38 -19.19 -7.45
N PRO A 35 -2.61 -18.43 -6.65
CA PRO A 35 -1.17 -18.25 -6.81
C PRO A 35 -0.29 -19.49 -6.84
N PHE A 36 -0.77 -20.69 -6.68
CA PHE A 36 0.06 -21.90 -6.66
C PHE A 36 -0.66 -23.17 -7.13
N SER A 37 -1.91 -23.11 -7.59
CA SER A 37 -2.68 -24.34 -7.82
C SER A 37 -2.72 -24.85 -9.25
N ASN A 38 -2.52 -24.03 -10.28
CA ASN A 38 -2.70 -24.46 -11.69
C ASN A 38 -1.65 -23.97 -12.70
N LEU A 39 -0.63 -23.20 -12.26
CA LEU A 39 0.47 -22.81 -13.14
C LEU A 39 1.72 -23.56 -12.72
N ASN A 40 2.24 -24.40 -13.63
CA ASN A 40 3.58 -24.96 -13.43
C ASN A 40 4.59 -23.82 -13.33
N PRO A 41 5.30 -23.66 -12.20
CA PRO A 41 6.28 -22.58 -12.02
C PRO A 41 7.44 -22.66 -13.01
N PHE A 42 7.63 -23.82 -13.67
CA PHE A 42 8.60 -24.05 -14.73
C PHE A 42 8.11 -23.69 -16.14
N SER A 43 6.82 -23.28 -16.30
CA SER A 43 6.36 -22.74 -17.58
C SER A 43 6.85 -21.29 -17.71
N TRP A 44 7.20 -20.86 -18.93
CA TRP A 44 7.63 -19.50 -19.24
C TRP A 44 6.67 -18.45 -18.68
N LEU A 45 5.38 -18.65 -18.91
CA LEU A 45 4.33 -17.74 -18.45
C LEU A 45 4.20 -17.73 -16.92
N GLY A 46 4.29 -18.90 -16.26
CA GLY A 46 4.22 -19.02 -14.80
C GLY A 46 5.39 -18.33 -14.09
N PHE A 47 6.58 -18.45 -14.64
CA PHE A 47 7.77 -17.79 -14.09
C PHE A 47 7.62 -16.25 -14.14
N TRP A 48 7.27 -15.68 -15.29
CA TRP A 48 7.13 -14.23 -15.44
C TRP A 48 5.94 -13.67 -14.67
N TRP A 49 4.85 -14.43 -14.55
CA TRP A 49 3.76 -14.07 -13.67
C TRP A 49 4.21 -14.00 -12.20
N GLY A 50 4.99 -14.99 -11.75
CA GLY A 50 5.57 -14.99 -10.40
C GLY A 50 6.45 -13.77 -10.15
N VAL A 51 7.30 -13.40 -11.10
CA VAL A 51 8.14 -12.19 -11.03
C VAL A 51 7.27 -10.92 -10.97
N ASN A 52 6.20 -10.83 -11.77
CA ASN A 52 5.27 -9.70 -11.73
C ASN A 52 4.55 -9.61 -10.38
N LYS A 53 4.13 -10.74 -9.82
CA LYS A 53 3.47 -10.79 -8.51
C LYS A 53 4.41 -10.35 -7.38
N LEU A 54 5.66 -10.81 -7.40
CA LEU A 54 6.68 -10.37 -6.45
C LEU A 54 6.91 -8.85 -6.55
N GLY A 55 6.99 -8.31 -7.76
CA GLY A 55 7.13 -6.88 -7.98
C GLY A 55 5.94 -6.08 -7.43
N SER A 56 4.71 -6.53 -7.67
CA SER A 56 3.51 -5.85 -7.16
C SER A 56 3.44 -5.87 -5.63
N VAL A 57 3.77 -7.00 -4.99
CA VAL A 57 3.84 -7.10 -3.54
C VAL A 57 4.91 -6.17 -2.96
N ALA A 58 6.08 -6.07 -3.59
CA ALA A 58 7.13 -5.15 -3.15
C ALA A 58 6.68 -3.68 -3.22
N MET A 59 5.88 -3.31 -4.21
CA MET A 59 5.30 -1.96 -4.32
C MET A 59 4.22 -1.71 -3.26
N ASP A 60 3.35 -2.68 -3.00
CA ASP A 60 2.33 -2.57 -1.94
C ASP A 60 2.98 -2.45 -0.55
N PHE A 61 4.09 -3.17 -0.34
CA PHE A 61 4.87 -3.08 0.89
C PHE A 61 5.52 -1.69 1.10
N ALA A 62 5.75 -0.92 0.06
CA ALA A 62 6.28 0.43 0.19
C ALA A 62 5.37 1.33 1.03
N VAL A 63 4.04 1.22 0.85
CA VAL A 63 3.06 1.95 1.67
C VAL A 63 3.11 1.49 3.12
N ALA A 64 3.19 0.18 3.36
CA ALA A 64 3.29 -0.38 4.71
C ALA A 64 4.55 0.10 5.45
N VAL A 65 5.71 0.11 4.77
CA VAL A 65 6.98 0.60 5.34
C VAL A 65 6.93 2.09 5.63
N MET A 66 6.32 2.89 4.76
CA MET A 66 6.13 4.31 5.00
C MET A 66 5.25 4.58 6.22
N THR A 67 4.09 3.93 6.28
CA THR A 67 3.16 4.04 7.42
C THR A 67 3.84 3.67 8.72
N ALA A 68 4.60 2.56 8.73
CA ALA A 68 5.37 2.12 9.88
C ALA A 68 6.48 3.11 10.26
N GLY A 69 7.17 3.69 9.26
CA GLY A 69 8.23 4.68 9.48
C GLY A 69 7.71 5.96 10.15
N VAL A 70 6.58 6.48 9.69
CA VAL A 70 5.93 7.65 10.29
C VAL A 70 5.39 7.32 11.69
N ALA A 71 4.72 6.17 11.85
CA ALA A 71 4.25 5.73 13.17
C ALA A 71 5.42 5.50 14.14
N TYR A 72 6.55 5.00 13.68
CA TYR A 72 7.78 4.87 14.48
C TYR A 72 8.35 6.23 14.90
N SER A 73 8.37 7.22 14.01
CA SER A 73 8.89 8.56 14.34
C SER A 73 8.07 9.24 15.44
N ILE A 74 6.76 8.95 15.54
CA ILE A 74 5.85 9.53 16.53
C ILE A 74 5.83 8.70 17.81
N ALA A 75 5.73 7.38 17.68
CA ALA A 75 5.45 6.47 18.80
C ALA A 75 6.61 5.52 19.16
N GLY A 76 7.72 5.53 18.42
CA GLY A 76 8.84 4.63 18.61
C GLY A 76 8.51 3.16 18.26
N ARG A 77 9.28 2.22 18.82
CA ARG A 77 9.21 0.79 18.47
C ARG A 77 7.80 0.15 18.48
N PRO A 78 6.93 0.41 19.46
CA PRO A 78 5.59 -0.21 19.49
C PRO A 78 4.67 0.22 18.34
N GLY A 79 4.96 1.35 17.67
CA GLY A 79 4.19 1.84 16.52
C GLY A 79 4.50 1.12 15.20
N ILE A 80 5.59 0.35 15.11
CA ILE A 80 6.02 -0.30 13.86
C ILE A 80 5.00 -1.35 13.41
N VAL A 81 4.62 -2.25 14.30
CA VAL A 81 3.73 -3.39 13.98
C VAL A 81 2.36 -2.91 13.48
N PRO A 82 1.61 -2.07 14.21
CA PRO A 82 0.34 -1.56 13.71
C PRO A 82 0.51 -0.73 12.43
N GLY A 83 1.62 -0.02 12.29
CA GLY A 83 1.94 0.74 11.07
C GLY A 83 2.11 -0.15 9.84
N ILE A 84 2.82 -1.28 9.95
CA ILE A 84 2.98 -2.24 8.85
C ILE A 84 1.63 -2.86 8.48
N VAL A 85 0.89 -3.37 9.45
CA VAL A 85 -0.36 -4.09 9.20
C VAL A 85 -1.40 -3.18 8.56
N ILE A 86 -1.64 -2.00 9.16
CA ILE A 86 -2.65 -1.07 8.66
C ILE A 86 -2.19 -0.42 7.35
N GLY A 87 -0.90 -0.13 7.20
CA GLY A 87 -0.34 0.37 5.95
C GLY A 87 -0.50 -0.64 4.80
N TYR A 88 -0.32 -1.93 5.06
CA TYR A 88 -0.58 -2.98 4.08
C TYR A 88 -2.08 -3.09 3.75
N CYS A 89 -2.95 -3.05 4.75
CA CYS A 89 -4.41 -3.01 4.53
C CYS A 89 -4.82 -1.79 3.70
N SER A 90 -4.19 -0.63 3.92
CA SER A 90 -4.43 0.57 3.13
C SER A 90 -3.96 0.41 1.68
N ALA A 91 -2.82 -0.25 1.43
CA ALA A 91 -2.33 -0.53 0.09
C ALA A 91 -3.26 -1.48 -0.69
N GLN A 92 -3.86 -2.45 -0.01
CA GLN A 92 -4.83 -3.38 -0.61
C GLN A 92 -6.22 -2.75 -0.83
N SER A 93 -6.57 -1.77 -0.02
CA SER A 93 -7.78 -0.96 -0.24
C SER A 93 -7.48 0.16 -1.25
N LYS A 94 -8.50 0.67 -1.91
CA LYS A 94 -8.35 1.82 -2.84
C LYS A 94 -7.86 3.10 -2.15
N ALA A 95 -7.77 3.13 -0.81
CA ALA A 95 -7.26 4.26 -0.04
C ALA A 95 -5.73 4.48 -0.19
N GLY A 96 -4.97 3.41 -0.49
CA GLY A 96 -3.56 3.44 -0.86
C GLY A 96 -2.65 4.26 0.04
N PHE A 97 -1.80 5.09 -0.58
CA PHE A 97 -0.82 5.93 0.10
C PHE A 97 -1.45 6.95 1.08
N LEU A 98 -2.55 7.61 0.67
CA LEU A 98 -3.23 8.61 1.50
C LEU A 98 -3.79 7.99 2.78
N GLY A 99 -4.41 6.81 2.65
CA GLY A 99 -4.91 6.06 3.81
C GLY A 99 -3.78 5.64 4.75
N GLY A 100 -2.67 5.14 4.20
CA GLY A 100 -1.48 4.78 4.98
C GLY A 100 -0.90 5.97 5.75
N LEU A 101 -0.74 7.12 5.09
CA LEU A 101 -0.21 8.34 5.71
C LEU A 101 -1.12 8.86 6.83
N LEU A 102 -2.43 8.96 6.58
CA LEU A 102 -3.40 9.41 7.57
C LEU A 102 -3.41 8.49 8.79
N MET A 103 -3.43 7.18 8.55
CA MET A 103 -3.42 6.20 9.63
C MET A 103 -2.11 6.19 10.41
N ALA A 104 -0.97 6.51 9.80
CA ALA A 104 0.30 6.61 10.50
C ALA A 104 0.26 7.64 11.65
N PHE A 105 -0.36 8.80 11.41
CA PHE A 105 -0.55 9.81 12.46
C PHE A 105 -1.49 9.34 13.56
N ILE A 106 -2.62 8.71 13.19
CA ILE A 106 -3.60 8.18 14.15
C ILE A 106 -2.97 7.09 15.02
N ILE A 107 -2.24 6.14 14.41
CA ILE A 107 -1.51 5.09 15.11
C ILE A 107 -0.48 5.69 16.06
N GLY A 108 0.31 6.66 15.57
CA GLY A 108 1.31 7.34 16.39
C GLY A 108 0.71 8.03 17.61
N ALA A 109 -0.38 8.76 17.43
CA ALA A 109 -1.10 9.43 18.53
C ALA A 109 -1.70 8.41 19.52
N PHE A 110 -2.36 7.37 19.01
CA PHE A 110 -2.99 6.33 19.81
C PHE A 110 -1.98 5.54 20.66
N VAL A 111 -0.87 5.12 20.06
CA VAL A 111 0.20 4.41 20.76
C VAL A 111 0.85 5.29 21.82
N ASN A 112 1.07 6.59 21.54
CA ASN A 112 1.56 7.53 22.55
C ASN A 112 0.59 7.72 23.71
N TRP A 113 -0.71 7.72 23.44
CA TRP A 113 -1.74 7.76 24.49
C TRP A 113 -1.72 6.49 25.34
N MET A 114 -1.62 5.30 24.73
CA MET A 114 -1.52 4.02 25.44
C MET A 114 -0.29 3.93 26.34
N LYS A 115 0.85 4.50 25.94
CA LYS A 115 2.08 4.52 26.77
C LYS A 115 1.93 5.25 28.09
N LYS A 116 0.94 6.17 28.21
CA LYS A 116 0.66 6.87 29.46
C LYS A 116 -0.13 6.04 30.47
N TRP A 117 -0.63 4.88 30.09
CA TRP A 117 -1.38 4.00 30.98
C TRP A 117 -0.45 3.36 32.02
N LYS A 118 -0.80 3.54 33.28
CA LYS A 118 -0.07 2.95 34.41
C LYS A 118 -0.60 1.54 34.67
N LEU A 119 0.13 0.52 34.26
CA LEU A 119 -0.19 -0.88 34.52
C LEU A 119 0.52 -1.44 35.75
N PRO A 120 -0.03 -2.51 36.37
CA PRO A 120 0.61 -3.22 37.48
C PRO A 120 2.02 -3.72 37.10
N LYS A 121 2.92 -3.79 38.10
CA LYS A 121 4.34 -4.10 37.90
C LYS A 121 4.60 -5.41 37.14
N TRP A 122 3.75 -6.41 37.28
CA TRP A 122 3.87 -7.71 36.61
C TRP A 122 3.54 -7.65 35.07
N CYS A 123 2.80 -6.66 34.63
CA CYS A 123 2.47 -6.49 33.20
C CYS A 123 3.37 -5.49 32.46
N VAL A 124 4.22 -4.74 33.17
CA VAL A 124 5.03 -3.65 32.58
C VAL A 124 5.94 -4.15 31.45
N GLY A 125 6.51 -5.37 31.58
CA GLY A 125 7.37 -5.94 30.53
C GLY A 125 6.62 -6.40 29.28
N LEU A 126 5.37 -6.87 29.43
CA LEU A 126 4.53 -7.35 28.34
C LEU A 126 3.83 -6.20 27.58
N MET A 127 3.73 -5.02 28.21
CA MET A 127 3.02 -3.88 27.65
C MET A 127 3.55 -3.44 26.29
N PRO A 128 4.84 -3.12 26.10
CA PRO A 128 5.35 -2.62 24.83
C PRO A 128 5.48 -3.70 23.76
N VAL A 129 5.57 -4.98 24.16
CA VAL A 129 5.83 -6.10 23.26
C VAL A 129 4.55 -6.71 22.71
N MET A 130 3.52 -6.83 23.54
CA MET A 130 2.30 -7.56 23.18
C MET A 130 1.04 -6.68 23.25
N PHE A 131 0.77 -6.02 24.38
CA PHE A 131 -0.48 -5.29 24.58
C PHE A 131 -0.61 -4.09 23.63
N ILE A 132 0.41 -3.24 23.54
CA ILE A 132 0.35 -2.06 22.68
C ILE A 132 0.20 -2.44 21.21
N PRO A 133 1.04 -3.32 20.61
CA PRO A 133 0.87 -3.70 19.21
C PRO A 133 -0.48 -4.34 18.89
N VAL A 134 -0.95 -5.27 19.73
CA VAL A 134 -2.21 -5.98 19.48
C VAL A 134 -3.42 -5.05 19.57
N ILE A 135 -3.54 -4.30 20.68
CA ILE A 135 -4.67 -3.41 20.88
C ILE A 135 -4.66 -2.27 19.84
N SER A 136 -3.50 -1.67 19.57
CA SER A 136 -3.41 -0.59 18.59
C SER A 136 -3.70 -1.06 17.16
N THR A 137 -3.25 -2.26 16.78
CA THR A 137 -3.57 -2.84 15.47
C THR A 137 -5.07 -3.10 15.35
N PHE A 138 -5.68 -3.68 16.39
CA PHE A 138 -7.11 -3.97 16.38
C PHE A 138 -7.95 -2.69 16.33
N VAL A 139 -7.72 -1.76 17.26
CA VAL A 139 -8.52 -0.53 17.36
C VAL A 139 -8.32 0.37 16.15
N CYS A 140 -7.08 0.68 15.79
CA CYS A 140 -6.80 1.52 14.64
C CYS A 140 -7.17 0.83 13.32
N GLY A 141 -7.04 -0.50 13.22
CA GLY A 141 -7.48 -1.27 12.07
C GLY A 141 -8.99 -1.22 11.88
N MET A 142 -9.76 -1.37 12.96
CA MET A 142 -11.22 -1.25 12.91
C MET A 142 -11.66 0.18 12.56
N ILE A 143 -11.01 1.20 13.12
CA ILE A 143 -11.27 2.59 12.76
C ILE A 143 -10.98 2.81 11.27
N PHE A 144 -9.86 2.29 10.76
CA PHE A 144 -9.54 2.38 9.34
C PHE A 144 -10.61 1.73 8.46
N LEU A 145 -10.98 0.49 8.75
CA LEU A 145 -11.92 -0.28 7.91
C LEU A 145 -13.34 0.32 7.97
N CYS A 146 -13.82 0.71 9.16
CA CYS A 146 -15.19 1.17 9.32
C CYS A 146 -15.39 2.65 8.96
N VAL A 147 -14.39 3.50 9.21
CA VAL A 147 -14.55 4.95 9.10
C VAL A 147 -13.81 5.51 7.88
N PHE A 148 -12.55 5.13 7.67
CA PHE A 148 -11.70 5.77 6.67
C PHE A 148 -11.67 5.04 5.32
N SER A 149 -11.86 3.74 5.29
CA SER A 149 -11.77 2.95 4.05
C SER A 149 -12.80 3.40 3.01
N ILE A 150 -14.04 3.61 3.41
CA ILE A 150 -15.13 4.01 2.51
C ILE A 150 -14.95 5.41 1.95
N PRO A 151 -14.78 6.48 2.77
CA PRO A 151 -14.65 7.84 2.24
C PRO A 151 -13.37 8.05 1.44
N LEU A 152 -12.24 7.41 1.85
CA LEU A 152 -11.01 7.51 1.08
C LEU A 152 -11.13 6.79 -0.28
N ALA A 153 -11.73 5.61 -0.30
CA ALA A 153 -12.00 4.91 -1.56
C ALA A 153 -12.88 5.74 -2.49
N TYR A 154 -13.92 6.40 -1.94
CA TYR A 154 -14.78 7.30 -2.72
C TYR A 154 -14.02 8.50 -3.30
N ILE A 155 -13.17 9.15 -2.51
CA ILE A 155 -12.33 10.27 -2.98
C ILE A 155 -11.42 9.82 -4.11
N MET A 156 -10.81 8.63 -3.98
CA MET A 156 -9.94 8.08 -5.02
C MET A 156 -10.71 7.68 -6.27
N ASP A 157 -11.92 7.13 -6.14
CA ASP A 157 -12.78 6.81 -7.29
C ASP A 157 -13.25 8.09 -8.03
N VAL A 158 -13.62 9.14 -7.31
CA VAL A 158 -13.96 10.44 -7.90
C VAL A 158 -12.76 11.05 -8.64
N PHE A 159 -11.59 10.97 -8.04
CA PHE A 159 -10.35 11.45 -8.66
C PHE A 159 -10.03 10.67 -9.95
N GLN A 160 -10.20 9.35 -9.93
CA GLN A 160 -10.04 8.50 -11.11
C GLN A 160 -11.02 8.87 -12.22
N GLN A 161 -12.31 9.02 -11.88
CA GLN A 161 -13.32 9.44 -12.86
C GLN A 161 -13.03 10.83 -13.44
N TRP A 162 -12.51 11.74 -12.62
CA TRP A 162 -12.09 13.07 -13.10
C TRP A 162 -10.95 12.96 -14.10
N ILE A 163 -9.92 12.14 -13.84
CA ILE A 163 -8.83 11.91 -14.81
C ILE A 163 -9.38 11.30 -16.11
N ILE A 164 -10.26 10.30 -16.02
CA ILE A 164 -10.87 9.67 -17.20
C ILE A 164 -11.72 10.68 -18.00
N SER A 165 -12.40 11.60 -17.34
CA SER A 165 -13.21 12.64 -18.01
C SER A 165 -12.35 13.63 -18.81
N LEU A 166 -11.07 13.76 -18.51
CA LEU A 166 -10.13 14.59 -19.26
C LEU A 166 -9.73 14.00 -20.63
N ASN A 167 -10.05 12.74 -20.91
CA ASN A 167 -9.69 12.05 -22.16
C ASN A 167 -10.26 12.70 -23.45
N GLY A 168 -11.18 13.67 -23.32
CA GLY A 168 -11.65 14.50 -24.45
C GLY A 168 -10.88 15.80 -24.68
N GLY A 169 -9.90 16.13 -23.83
CA GLY A 169 -9.14 17.37 -23.86
C GLY A 169 -7.83 17.27 -24.64
N ALA A 170 -7.11 18.38 -24.69
CA ALA A 170 -5.79 18.43 -25.35
C ALA A 170 -4.83 17.42 -24.70
N LYS A 171 -4.25 16.53 -25.49
CA LYS A 171 -3.31 15.47 -25.06
C LYS A 171 -2.18 15.98 -24.16
N ALA A 172 -1.76 17.25 -24.34
CA ALA A 172 -0.74 17.89 -23.52
C ALA A 172 -1.20 18.12 -22.05
N VAL A 173 -2.47 18.48 -21.84
CA VAL A 173 -3.04 18.70 -20.50
C VAL A 173 -3.13 17.38 -19.76
N ILE A 174 -3.60 16.33 -20.45
CA ILE A 174 -3.67 14.97 -19.88
C ILE A 174 -2.28 14.48 -19.49
N GLY A 175 -1.30 14.61 -20.39
CA GLY A 175 0.09 14.23 -20.10
C GLY A 175 0.68 15.03 -18.94
N GLY A 176 0.38 16.31 -18.81
CA GLY A 176 0.79 17.16 -17.70
C GLY A 176 0.19 16.72 -16.36
N VAL A 177 -1.11 16.43 -16.33
CA VAL A 177 -1.80 15.95 -15.12
C VAL A 177 -1.28 14.58 -14.70
N ILE A 178 -1.15 13.63 -15.64
CA ILE A 178 -0.62 12.30 -15.37
C ILE A 178 0.82 12.39 -14.87
N GLY A 179 1.66 13.21 -15.50
CA GLY A 179 3.04 13.45 -15.09
C GLY A 179 3.14 14.06 -13.69
N ALA A 180 2.28 15.01 -13.35
CA ALA A 180 2.19 15.58 -12.00
C ALA A 180 1.74 14.54 -10.97
N CYS A 181 0.73 13.72 -11.29
CA CYS A 181 0.29 12.63 -10.43
C CYS A 181 1.38 11.58 -10.20
N MET A 182 2.15 11.24 -11.25
CA MET A 182 3.29 10.33 -11.15
C MET A 182 4.43 10.91 -10.30
N GLY A 183 4.67 12.21 -10.38
CA GLY A 183 5.68 12.90 -9.59
C GLY A 183 5.29 13.03 -8.11
N PHE A 184 4.00 13.16 -7.82
CA PHE A 184 3.49 13.29 -6.46
C PHE A 184 3.44 11.96 -5.71
N ASP A 185 3.07 10.89 -6.39
CA ASP A 185 2.85 9.57 -5.77
C ASP A 185 3.62 8.48 -6.54
N MET A 186 4.92 8.35 -6.25
CA MET A 186 5.84 7.42 -6.90
C MET A 186 5.47 5.94 -6.63
N GLY A 187 4.45 5.44 -7.30
CA GLY A 187 4.06 4.02 -7.25
C GLY A 187 2.81 3.70 -6.43
N GLY A 188 2.12 4.71 -5.88
CA GLY A 188 0.88 4.53 -5.14
C GLY A 188 -0.37 4.41 -6.03
N PRO A 189 -1.56 4.46 -5.43
CA PRO A 189 -2.82 4.26 -6.16
C PRO A 189 -3.09 5.37 -7.18
N VAL A 190 -2.64 6.60 -6.92
CA VAL A 190 -2.77 7.73 -7.86
C VAL A 190 -2.02 7.44 -9.15
N ASN A 191 -0.81 6.92 -9.04
CA ASN A 191 -0.01 6.50 -10.19
C ASN A 191 -0.65 5.32 -10.94
N LYS A 192 -1.14 4.30 -10.22
CA LYS A 192 -1.84 3.15 -10.84
C LYS A 192 -3.11 3.60 -11.58
N THR A 193 -3.91 4.49 -11.00
CA THR A 193 -5.13 5.00 -11.64
C THR A 193 -4.80 5.86 -12.86
N ALA A 194 -3.78 6.71 -12.77
CA ALA A 194 -3.33 7.53 -13.89
C ALA A 194 -2.79 6.67 -15.05
N SER A 195 -2.03 5.61 -14.76
CA SER A 195 -1.49 4.71 -15.79
C SER A 195 -2.53 3.79 -16.44
N MET A 196 -3.65 3.52 -15.75
CA MET A 196 -4.77 2.74 -16.32
C MET A 196 -5.72 3.61 -17.15
N ALA A 197 -5.73 4.93 -16.93
CA ALA A 197 -6.56 5.88 -17.66
C ALA A 197 -5.87 6.42 -18.93
N ALA A 198 -4.57 6.23 -19.08
CA ALA A 198 -3.75 6.67 -20.22
C ALA A 198 -3.70 5.61 -21.32
#